data_a62ad6092a8390c0d9f86b222f3bf86e
#
_entry.id   a62ad6092a8390c0d9f86b222f3bf86e
#
_cell.length_a   1.000
_cell.length_b   1.000
_cell.length_c   1.000
_cell.angle_alpha   90.00
_cell.angle_beta   90.00
_cell.angle_gamma   90.00
#
_symmetry.space_group_name_H-M   'P 1'
#
loop_
_entity.id
_entity.type
_entity.pdbx_description
1 polymer ?
#
loop_
_entity_poly.entity_id
_entity_poly.type
_entity_poly.pdbx_seq_one_letter_code
_entity_poly.pdbx_strand_id
1 'polypeptide(L)'
;MVKVITYGTYDMLHRGHIRLLERAKALGDYLIVGVTADDFDKTRGKINVQQSLMERIDGVKSTGLADEIIVEEYEGQKIDDIKKYDVDIFTVGSDWKGKFDYLNEYCKVVYLERTQGVSSTEIREQKRQLRMGLVGESKYLCKLLKESTCLLY
;
A
#
# COMPACT_ATOMS: atom_id res chain seq x y z
N MET A 1 2.73 -21.03 -8.63
CA MET A 1 2.85 -19.89 -7.71
C MET A 1 2.26 -18.64 -8.36
N VAL A 2 1.32 -18.01 -7.70
CA VAL A 2 0.71 -16.78 -8.18
C VAL A 2 1.52 -15.59 -7.66
N LYS A 3 2.07 -14.81 -8.58
CA LYS A 3 2.88 -13.62 -8.25
C LYS A 3 2.05 -12.36 -8.40
N VAL A 4 2.05 -11.55 -7.36
CA VAL A 4 1.32 -10.29 -7.30
C VAL A 4 2.32 -9.15 -7.23
N ILE A 5 2.07 -8.06 -7.96
CA ILE A 5 2.88 -6.85 -7.89
C ILE A 5 2.00 -5.65 -7.57
N THR A 6 2.50 -4.77 -6.73
CA THR A 6 1.87 -3.48 -6.44
C THR A 6 2.94 -2.40 -6.35
N TYR A 7 2.53 -1.16 -6.57
CA TYR A 7 3.43 -0.01 -6.56
C TYR A 7 2.85 1.09 -5.69
N GLY A 8 3.73 1.89 -5.11
CA GLY A 8 3.33 3.05 -4.37
C GLY A 8 4.51 3.84 -3.85
N THR A 9 4.23 5.00 -3.30
CA THR A 9 5.24 5.86 -2.69
C THR A 9 5.56 5.37 -1.27
N TYR A 10 4.53 4.95 -0.53
CA TYR A 10 4.61 4.45 0.86
C TYR A 10 5.26 5.46 1.80
N ASP A 11 4.97 6.73 1.59
CA ASP A 11 5.45 7.81 2.44
C ASP A 11 4.69 7.81 3.75
N MET A 12 5.42 7.90 4.87
CA MET A 12 4.81 7.89 6.20
C MET A 12 3.86 6.72 6.36
N LEU A 13 4.36 5.51 6.18
CA LEU A 13 3.56 4.29 6.15
C LEU A 13 2.55 4.25 7.30
N HIS A 14 1.28 4.07 6.95
CA HIS A 14 0.20 3.98 7.92
C HIS A 14 -0.62 2.71 7.65
N ARG A 15 -1.60 2.43 8.51
CA ARG A 15 -2.35 1.18 8.40
C ARG A 15 -3.14 1.04 7.10
N GLY A 16 -3.48 2.14 6.43
CA GLY A 16 -4.09 2.08 5.10
C GLY A 16 -3.17 1.43 4.08
N HIS A 17 -1.89 1.78 4.10
CA HIS A 17 -0.87 1.14 3.28
C HIS A 17 -0.72 -0.34 3.63
N ILE A 18 -0.67 -0.64 4.90
CA ILE A 18 -0.46 -2.00 5.38
C ILE A 18 -1.65 -2.88 5.05
N ARG A 19 -2.86 -2.34 5.21
CA ARG A 19 -4.08 -3.04 4.80
C ARG A 19 -4.06 -3.39 3.30
N LEU A 20 -3.65 -2.43 2.48
CA LEU A 20 -3.52 -2.64 1.05
C LEU A 20 -2.51 -3.75 0.74
N LEU A 21 -1.36 -3.73 1.40
CA LEU A 21 -0.33 -4.75 1.22
C LEU A 21 -0.82 -6.13 1.67
N GLU A 22 -1.56 -6.22 2.76
CA GLU A 22 -2.17 -7.47 3.22
C GLU A 22 -3.14 -8.04 2.20
N ARG A 23 -3.99 -7.18 1.67
CA ARG A 23 -4.97 -7.60 0.68
C ARG A 23 -4.31 -7.99 -0.63
N ALA A 24 -3.25 -7.27 -1.02
CA ALA A 24 -2.44 -7.63 -2.18
C ALA A 24 -1.79 -9.00 -1.99
N LYS A 25 -1.20 -9.23 -0.83
CA LYS A 25 -0.59 -10.52 -0.49
C LYS A 25 -1.60 -11.66 -0.55
N ALA A 26 -2.83 -11.41 -0.12
CA ALA A 26 -3.89 -12.41 -0.10
C ALA A 26 -4.35 -12.83 -1.51
N LEU A 27 -4.02 -12.06 -2.54
CA LEU A 27 -4.39 -12.38 -3.92
C LEU A 27 -3.52 -13.50 -4.52
N GLY A 28 -2.38 -13.80 -3.92
CA GLY A 28 -1.48 -14.80 -4.45
C GLY A 28 -0.51 -15.34 -3.42
N ASP A 29 0.58 -15.91 -3.91
CA ASP A 29 1.57 -16.60 -3.07
C ASP A 29 2.83 -15.77 -2.82
N TYR A 30 3.11 -14.82 -3.71
CA TYR A 30 4.34 -14.05 -3.69
C TYR A 30 4.02 -12.60 -4.02
N LEU A 31 4.41 -11.68 -3.13
CA LEU A 31 4.12 -10.26 -3.31
C LEU A 31 5.40 -9.47 -3.59
N ILE A 32 5.40 -8.78 -4.73
CA ILE A 32 6.46 -7.84 -5.11
C ILE A 32 5.91 -6.43 -4.88
N VAL A 33 6.66 -5.61 -4.16
CA VAL A 33 6.28 -4.23 -3.88
C VAL A 33 7.29 -3.29 -4.54
N GLY A 34 6.82 -2.46 -5.45
CA GLY A 34 7.61 -1.42 -6.08
C GLY A 34 7.45 -0.10 -5.33
N VAL A 35 8.55 0.42 -4.81
CA VAL A 35 8.57 1.71 -4.11
C VAL A 35 9.04 2.77 -5.10
N THR A 36 8.25 3.82 -5.26
CA THR A 36 8.53 4.87 -6.24
C THR A 36 9.72 5.72 -5.81
N ALA A 37 10.70 5.86 -6.70
CA ALA A 37 11.89 6.67 -6.43
C ALA A 37 11.55 8.16 -6.33
N ASP A 38 12.34 8.91 -5.57
CA ASP A 38 12.11 10.33 -5.34
C ASP A 38 12.10 11.13 -6.64
N ASP A 39 13.05 10.86 -7.52
CA ASP A 39 13.17 11.59 -8.79
C ASP A 39 11.97 11.31 -9.70
N PHE A 40 11.46 10.09 -9.68
CA PHE A 40 10.29 9.71 -10.47
C PHE A 40 9.04 10.40 -9.93
N ASP A 41 8.90 10.46 -8.60
CA ASP A 41 7.77 11.16 -7.98
C ASP A 41 7.79 12.66 -8.29
N LYS A 42 8.97 13.28 -8.30
CA LYS A 42 9.10 14.69 -8.68
C LYS A 42 8.67 14.92 -10.11
N THR A 43 9.07 14.04 -11.03
CA THR A 43 8.69 14.10 -12.43
C THR A 43 7.17 13.99 -12.60
N ARG A 44 6.52 13.21 -11.74
CA ARG A 44 5.07 13.02 -11.73
C ARG A 44 4.32 14.11 -10.96
N GLY A 45 5.03 15.10 -10.41
CA GLY A 45 4.44 16.20 -9.67
C GLY A 45 4.16 15.93 -8.20
N LYS A 46 4.62 14.83 -7.66
CA LYS A 46 4.52 14.55 -6.22
C LYS A 46 5.73 15.15 -5.51
N ILE A 47 5.54 16.30 -4.90
CA ILE A 47 6.64 17.09 -4.32
C ILE A 47 6.71 17.01 -2.79
N ASN A 48 5.75 16.35 -2.13
CA ASN A 48 5.61 16.38 -0.68
C ASN A 48 5.96 15.08 0.02
N VAL A 49 6.93 14.34 -0.52
CA VAL A 49 7.42 13.14 0.12
C VAL A 49 8.23 13.52 1.35
N GLN A 50 7.84 13.01 2.52
CA GLN A 50 8.46 13.36 3.79
C GLN A 50 9.66 12.50 4.13
N GLN A 51 9.67 11.25 3.66
CA GLN A 51 10.71 10.30 3.95
C GLN A 51 11.59 10.04 2.72
N SER A 52 12.85 9.72 2.97
CA SER A 52 13.75 9.28 1.91
C SER A 52 13.29 7.94 1.32
N LEU A 53 13.80 7.60 0.14
CA LEU A 53 13.52 6.31 -0.48
C LEU A 53 13.89 5.16 0.45
N MET A 54 15.07 5.23 1.09
CA MET A 54 15.51 4.18 2.02
C MET A 54 14.58 4.03 3.20
N GLU A 55 14.12 5.14 3.78
CA GLU A 55 13.16 5.10 4.89
C GLU A 55 11.84 4.46 4.47
N ARG A 56 11.38 4.77 3.27
CA ARG A 56 10.14 4.22 2.72
C ARG A 56 10.28 2.72 2.43
N ILE A 57 11.41 2.30 1.89
CA ILE A 57 11.71 0.89 1.69
C ILE A 57 11.75 0.15 3.02
N ASP A 58 12.42 0.72 4.02
CA ASP A 58 12.49 0.13 5.35
C ASP A 58 11.11 0.00 5.99
N GLY A 59 10.23 0.98 5.78
CA GLY A 59 8.86 0.93 6.25
C GLY A 59 8.10 -0.25 5.65
N VAL A 60 8.18 -0.43 4.35
CA VAL A 60 7.54 -1.57 3.68
C VAL A 60 8.15 -2.90 4.15
N LYS A 61 9.47 -2.96 4.25
CA LYS A 61 10.18 -4.16 4.69
C LYS A 61 9.77 -4.56 6.10
N SER A 62 9.57 -3.59 6.99
CA SER A 62 9.20 -3.84 8.38
C SER A 62 7.82 -4.48 8.54
N THR A 63 6.95 -4.37 7.53
CA THR A 63 5.63 -5.02 7.58
C THR A 63 5.71 -6.54 7.48
N GLY A 64 6.78 -7.06 6.90
CA GLY A 64 6.94 -8.49 6.66
C GLY A 64 6.02 -9.05 5.56
N LEU A 65 5.29 -8.19 4.86
CA LEU A 65 4.31 -8.62 3.85
C LEU A 65 4.90 -8.75 2.45
N ALA A 66 5.93 -7.97 2.14
CA ALA A 66 6.58 -8.02 0.83
C ALA A 66 7.58 -9.16 0.77
N ASP A 67 7.45 -10.03 -0.21
CA ASP A 67 8.44 -11.07 -0.47
C ASP A 67 9.64 -10.51 -1.22
N GLU A 68 9.40 -9.47 -2.03
CA GLU A 68 10.44 -8.79 -2.77
C GLU A 68 10.09 -7.31 -2.86
N ILE A 69 11.09 -6.43 -2.71
CA ILE A 69 10.93 -4.99 -2.83
C ILE A 69 11.81 -4.51 -3.97
N ILE A 70 11.21 -3.78 -4.90
CA ILE A 70 11.92 -3.18 -6.03
C ILE A 70 11.69 -1.68 -6.03
N VAL A 71 12.48 -0.95 -6.80
CA VAL A 71 12.36 0.50 -6.92
C VAL A 71 11.78 0.84 -8.28
N GLU A 72 10.76 1.69 -8.31
CA GLU A 72 10.20 2.19 -9.56
C GLU A 72 10.90 3.49 -9.92
N GLU A 73 11.61 3.50 -11.04
CA GLU A 73 12.48 4.60 -11.43
C GLU A 73 12.08 5.30 -12.74
N TYR A 74 11.26 4.67 -13.59
CA TYR A 74 10.94 5.24 -14.89
C TYR A 74 9.53 4.91 -15.37
N GLU A 75 9.04 5.73 -16.27
CA GLU A 75 7.74 5.53 -16.91
C GLU A 75 7.78 4.27 -17.78
N GLY A 76 6.73 3.46 -17.67
CA GLY A 76 6.66 2.18 -18.41
C GLY A 76 7.33 1.01 -17.69
N GLN A 77 7.96 1.24 -16.57
CA GLN A 77 8.62 0.17 -15.81
C GLN A 77 7.65 -0.94 -15.39
N LYS A 78 6.39 -0.61 -15.15
CA LYS A 78 5.38 -1.60 -14.75
C LYS A 78 5.27 -2.73 -15.76
N ILE A 79 5.28 -2.40 -17.04
CA ILE A 79 5.22 -3.42 -18.12
C ILE A 79 6.49 -4.28 -18.08
N ASP A 80 7.64 -3.63 -17.97
CA ASP A 80 8.92 -4.33 -17.92
C ASP A 80 9.02 -5.28 -16.74
N ASP A 81 8.55 -4.82 -15.57
CA ASP A 81 8.57 -5.62 -14.34
C ASP A 81 7.61 -6.80 -14.42
N ILE A 82 6.43 -6.60 -14.98
CA ILE A 82 5.46 -7.68 -15.16
C ILE A 82 6.06 -8.80 -16.00
N LYS A 83 6.76 -8.44 -17.06
CA LYS A 83 7.43 -9.41 -17.93
C LYS A 83 8.62 -10.06 -17.25
N LYS A 84 9.45 -9.24 -16.59
CA LYS A 84 10.69 -9.70 -15.95
C LYS A 84 10.43 -10.71 -14.83
N TYR A 85 9.41 -10.43 -14.01
CA TYR A 85 9.09 -11.26 -12.85
C TYR A 85 7.98 -12.28 -13.12
N ASP A 86 7.47 -12.31 -14.33
CA ASP A 86 6.38 -13.23 -14.71
C ASP A 86 5.18 -13.06 -13.76
N VAL A 87 4.72 -11.82 -13.65
CA VAL A 87 3.65 -11.45 -12.71
C VAL A 87 2.29 -11.88 -13.23
N ASP A 88 1.48 -12.45 -12.35
CA ASP A 88 0.12 -12.90 -12.67
C ASP A 88 -0.91 -11.83 -12.39
N ILE A 89 -0.73 -11.04 -11.33
CA ILE A 89 -1.71 -10.05 -10.88
C ILE A 89 -1.00 -8.73 -10.56
N PHE A 90 -1.50 -7.65 -11.17
CA PHE A 90 -1.15 -6.29 -10.78
C PHE A 90 -2.29 -5.73 -9.94
N THR A 91 -1.97 -5.15 -8.79
CA THR A 91 -3.01 -4.59 -7.93
C THR A 91 -2.59 -3.25 -7.34
N VAL A 92 -3.55 -2.36 -7.23
CA VAL A 92 -3.43 -1.04 -6.58
C VAL A 92 -4.78 -0.70 -5.96
N GLY A 93 -4.81 0.39 -5.19
CA GLY A 93 -6.07 0.87 -4.61
C GLY A 93 -7.06 1.36 -5.66
N SER A 94 -8.33 1.37 -5.29
CA SER A 94 -9.43 1.77 -6.19
C SER A 94 -9.37 3.24 -6.61
N ASP A 95 -8.59 4.07 -5.90
CA ASP A 95 -8.36 5.46 -6.31
C ASP A 95 -7.75 5.57 -7.71
N TRP A 96 -7.09 4.50 -8.16
CA TRP A 96 -6.45 4.43 -9.46
C TRP A 96 -7.29 3.69 -10.51
N LYS A 97 -8.56 3.40 -10.19
CA LYS A 97 -9.42 2.60 -11.06
C LYS A 97 -9.45 3.14 -12.49
N GLY A 98 -9.20 2.26 -13.44
CA GLY A 98 -9.15 2.59 -14.87
C GLY A 98 -7.79 3.08 -15.35
N LYS A 99 -6.94 3.58 -14.47
CA LYS A 99 -5.65 4.17 -14.84
C LYS A 99 -4.63 3.15 -15.34
N PHE A 100 -4.77 1.90 -14.91
CA PHE A 100 -3.83 0.84 -15.24
C PHE A 100 -4.48 -0.29 -16.06
N ASP A 101 -5.62 -0.05 -16.64
CA ASP A 101 -6.32 -1.05 -17.47
C ASP A 101 -5.48 -1.49 -18.67
N TYR A 102 -4.57 -0.66 -19.13
CA TYR A 102 -3.65 -1.04 -20.21
C TYR A 102 -2.76 -2.23 -19.84
N LEU A 103 -2.58 -2.52 -18.55
CA LEU A 103 -1.81 -3.66 -18.08
C LEU A 103 -2.58 -4.99 -18.18
N ASN A 104 -3.88 -4.95 -18.46
CA ASN A 104 -4.68 -6.17 -18.67
C ASN A 104 -4.16 -7.02 -19.83
N GLU A 105 -3.43 -6.40 -20.75
CA GLU A 105 -2.81 -7.10 -21.87
C GLU A 105 -1.70 -8.05 -21.39
N TYR A 106 -1.14 -7.80 -20.21
CA TYR A 106 0.04 -8.54 -19.71
C TYR A 106 -0.27 -9.40 -18.49
N CYS A 107 -1.24 -9.02 -17.68
CA CYS A 107 -1.60 -9.73 -16.46
C CYS A 107 -3.00 -9.31 -16.01
N LYS A 108 -3.50 -9.94 -14.96
CA LYS A 108 -4.78 -9.55 -14.37
C LYS A 108 -4.61 -8.27 -13.56
N VAL A 109 -5.47 -7.27 -13.79
CA VAL A 109 -5.46 -6.02 -13.04
C VAL A 109 -6.60 -6.04 -12.03
N VAL A 110 -6.28 -5.82 -10.75
CA VAL A 110 -7.25 -5.81 -9.66
C VAL A 110 -7.15 -4.48 -8.92
N TYR A 111 -8.27 -3.80 -8.75
CA TYR A 111 -8.35 -2.57 -7.96
C TYR A 111 -8.98 -2.91 -6.61
N LEU A 112 -8.27 -2.61 -5.54
CA LEU A 112 -8.72 -2.93 -4.19
C LEU A 112 -9.50 -1.77 -3.61
N GLU A 113 -10.73 -2.04 -3.16
CA GLU A 113 -11.58 -1.03 -2.56
C GLU A 113 -10.94 -0.48 -1.29
N ARG A 114 -11.09 0.84 -1.07
CA ARG A 114 -10.62 1.47 0.15
C ARG A 114 -11.45 0.95 1.32
N THR A 115 -10.77 0.50 2.37
CA THR A 115 -11.44 0.10 3.61
C THR A 115 -11.80 1.36 4.39
N GLN A 116 -13.07 1.49 4.80
CA GLN A 116 -13.52 2.62 5.60
C GLN A 116 -12.74 2.68 6.92
N GLY A 117 -12.48 3.88 7.38
CA GLY A 117 -11.79 4.10 8.64
C GLY A 117 -10.28 3.98 8.59
N VAL A 118 -9.70 3.83 7.40
CA VAL A 118 -8.24 3.69 7.25
C VAL A 118 -7.58 4.84 6.50
N SER A 119 -8.30 5.95 6.28
CA SER A 119 -7.65 7.17 5.78
C SER A 119 -6.95 7.88 6.93
N SER A 120 -5.92 8.68 6.63
CA SER A 120 -5.21 9.43 7.66
C SER A 120 -6.13 10.36 8.45
N THR A 121 -7.10 10.96 7.79
CA THR A 121 -8.08 11.85 8.42
C THR A 121 -8.97 11.06 9.38
N GLU A 122 -9.48 9.93 8.97
CA GLU A 122 -10.33 9.08 9.80
C GLU A 122 -9.58 8.53 11.01
N ILE A 123 -8.32 8.18 10.86
CA ILE A 123 -7.47 7.72 11.95
C ILE A 123 -7.32 8.83 13.00
N ARG A 124 -7.09 10.07 12.57
CA ARG A 124 -6.99 11.21 13.48
C ARG A 124 -8.30 11.45 14.23
N GLU A 125 -9.42 11.34 13.57
CA GLU A 125 -10.75 11.48 14.17
C GLU A 125 -11.00 10.41 15.22
N GLN A 126 -10.68 9.18 14.94
CA GLN A 126 -10.82 8.08 15.89
C GLN A 126 -9.97 8.31 17.14
N LYS A 127 -8.74 8.77 16.98
CA LYS A 127 -7.86 9.11 18.11
C LYS A 127 -8.41 10.26 18.94
N ARG A 128 -9.00 11.26 18.29
CA ARG A 128 -9.62 12.39 18.98
C ARG A 128 -10.83 11.93 19.80
N GLN A 129 -11.67 11.06 19.26
CA GLN A 129 -12.81 10.51 19.97
C GLN A 129 -12.39 9.72 21.20
N LEU A 130 -11.31 8.94 21.10
CA LEU A 130 -10.75 8.23 22.25
C LEU A 130 -10.32 9.20 23.35
N ARG A 131 -9.76 10.36 23.01
CA ARG A 131 -9.35 11.39 23.96
C ARG A 131 -10.54 12.09 24.61
N MET A 132 -11.67 12.13 23.94
CA MET A 132 -12.85 12.87 24.41
C MET A 132 -13.74 12.10 25.36
N GLY A 133 -13.25 11.01 25.90
CA GLY A 133 -13.88 10.44 27.08
C GLY A 133 -14.78 9.24 26.90
N LEU A 134 -14.51 8.41 25.92
CA LEU A 134 -15.13 7.09 25.84
C LEU A 134 -14.40 6.13 26.77
N VAL A 135 -14.24 6.54 28.01
CA VAL A 135 -13.38 5.85 28.97
C VAL A 135 -13.86 4.42 29.24
N GLY A 136 -15.18 4.22 29.33
CA GLY A 136 -15.74 2.89 29.55
C GLY A 136 -15.55 1.94 28.36
N GLU A 137 -15.34 2.49 27.18
CA GLU A 137 -15.16 1.73 25.95
C GLU A 137 -13.73 1.75 25.44
N SER A 138 -12.84 2.45 26.15
CA SER A 138 -11.48 2.66 25.69
C SER A 138 -10.72 1.35 25.44
N LYS A 139 -10.94 0.33 26.26
CA LYS A 139 -10.34 -0.99 26.06
C LYS A 139 -10.80 -1.63 24.76
N TYR A 140 -12.07 -1.55 24.47
CA TYR A 140 -12.63 -2.10 23.24
C TYR A 140 -12.12 -1.31 22.02
N LEU A 141 -12.15 0.01 22.11
CA LEU A 141 -11.68 0.87 21.02
C LEU A 141 -10.18 0.72 20.80
N CYS A 142 -9.39 0.59 21.86
CA CYS A 142 -7.97 0.30 21.74
C CYS A 142 -7.73 -1.05 21.08
N LYS A 143 -8.53 -2.05 21.41
CA LYS A 143 -8.48 -3.35 20.76
C LYS A 143 -8.83 -3.25 19.28
N LEU A 144 -9.89 -2.52 18.94
CA LEU A 144 -10.28 -2.26 17.56
C LEU A 144 -9.20 -1.54 16.79
N LEU A 145 -8.58 -0.53 17.39
CA LEU A 145 -7.49 0.21 16.76
C LEU A 145 -6.25 -0.68 16.59
N LYS A 146 -5.95 -1.53 17.56
CA LYS A 146 -4.91 -2.53 17.44
C LYS A 146 -5.22 -3.52 16.34
N GLU A 147 -6.44 -4.01 16.28
CA GLU A 147 -6.87 -4.92 15.23
C GLU A 147 -6.83 -4.22 13.87
N SER A 148 -7.27 -2.97 13.80
CA SER A 148 -7.13 -2.17 12.59
C SER A 148 -5.67 -1.99 12.20
N THR A 149 -4.79 -1.88 13.19
CA THR A 149 -3.36 -1.69 12.97
C THR A 149 -2.62 -3.01 12.76
N CYS A 150 -3.12 -4.10 13.35
CA CYS A 150 -2.48 -5.42 13.32
C CYS A 150 -3.19 -6.42 12.41
N LEU A 151 -4.51 -6.38 12.34
CA LEU A 151 -5.32 -7.27 11.52
C LEU A 151 -5.64 -6.71 10.14
N LEU A 152 -5.57 -5.41 10.01
CA LEU A 152 -5.59 -4.77 8.71
C LEU A 152 -4.21 -4.83 8.05
N TYR A 153 -3.35 -5.45 8.72
CA TYR A 153 -2.00 -5.76 8.26
C TYR A 153 -1.98 -7.13 7.66
#